data_24bae91e71846aaa01a3b1c824bfc4ac
#
_entry.id   24bae91e71846aaa01a3b1c824bfc4ac
#
_cell.length_a   1.000
_cell.length_b   1.000
_cell.length_c   1.000
_cell.angle_alpha   90.00
_cell.angle_beta   90.00
_cell.angle_gamma   90.00
#
_symmetry.space_group_name_H-M   'P 1'
#
loop_
_entity.id
_entity.type
_entity.pdbx_description
1 polymer ?
#
loop_
_entity_poly.entity_id
_entity_poly.type
_entity_poly.pdbx_seq_one_letter_code
_entity_poly.pdbx_strand_id
1 'polypeptide(L)'
;MAVYKEEKTNTWRVLYRYTDWNGERKQSQKRGFKTKREAQAWEREQLNKLGGDLDMSFKSFVQHYSEDMQARIKENTWATKEHIIQTKLIPYFGKLKMCNITAQQIITWQNELINYKDDNGKPYSPVYLKTIHNQLSAIFNHAVRYYNLKENPCQKAGSMGKKKNREMLFWTKEEYLKFADAMMDKPMSYYAFEMLYWTGIREGELLAITPADFDFEKRTVTINKSFQHLNGRDIITPPKTEKSNRTIQLPKFLCDEMQDYLKMLYDVGLEDRMFPVTKSYLHREMNRGAKEAGVKRIRIHDIRHSHVSLLIDMGFSATAIADRVGHESIDITYNYAHLFPSKQAEMADKLDMERGE
;
A
#
# COMPACT_ATOMS: atom_id res chain seq x y z
N MET A 1 -3.76 8.82 47.82
CA MET A 1 -5.06 9.33 47.35
C MET A 1 -5.96 9.51 48.55
N ALA A 2 -6.82 10.49 48.53
CA ALA A 2 -7.65 10.79 49.66
C ALA A 2 -9.04 11.28 49.26
N VAL A 3 -10.05 10.75 49.93
CA VAL A 3 -11.45 11.14 49.76
C VAL A 3 -11.77 12.11 50.85
N TYR A 4 -12.21 13.30 50.50
CA TYR A 4 -12.53 14.40 51.44
C TYR A 4 -14.00 14.75 51.39
N LYS A 5 -14.58 15.10 52.57
CA LYS A 5 -15.93 15.66 52.65
C LYS A 5 -15.87 17.16 52.38
N GLU A 6 -16.73 17.65 51.55
CA GLU A 6 -16.85 19.06 51.24
C GLU A 6 -18.05 19.64 52.06
N GLU A 7 -17.73 20.34 53.14
CA GLU A 7 -18.73 20.73 54.13
C GLU A 7 -19.78 21.71 53.57
N LYS A 8 -19.38 22.58 52.64
CA LYS A 8 -20.28 23.58 52.04
C LYS A 8 -21.38 22.97 51.15
N THR A 9 -21.13 21.84 50.54
CA THR A 9 -22.07 21.18 49.61
C THR A 9 -22.58 19.84 50.13
N ASN A 10 -22.13 19.43 51.30
CA ASN A 10 -22.38 18.12 51.93
C ASN A 10 -22.14 16.93 50.99
N THR A 11 -21.18 17.09 50.05
CA THR A 11 -20.76 16.06 49.08
C THR A 11 -19.33 15.61 49.32
N TRP A 12 -18.92 14.53 48.66
CA TRP A 12 -17.58 14.03 48.75
C TRP A 12 -16.78 14.34 47.49
N ARG A 13 -15.46 14.59 47.63
CA ARG A 13 -14.52 14.77 46.54
C ARG A 13 -13.37 13.78 46.65
N VAL A 14 -12.85 13.37 45.50
CA VAL A 14 -11.66 12.52 45.37
C VAL A 14 -10.54 13.36 44.79
N LEU A 15 -9.41 13.39 45.47
CA LEU A 15 -8.17 13.98 44.99
C LEU A 15 -7.23 12.85 44.61
N TYR A 16 -6.79 12.79 43.34
CA TYR A 16 -5.92 11.73 42.89
C TYR A 16 -4.73 12.27 42.12
N ARG A 17 -3.59 11.61 42.28
CA ARG A 17 -2.34 11.89 41.57
C ARG A 17 -2.10 10.79 40.58
N TYR A 18 -1.69 11.14 39.38
CA TYR A 18 -1.33 10.22 38.33
C TYR A 18 -0.06 10.69 37.63
N THR A 19 0.65 9.78 37.01
CA THR A 19 1.76 10.08 36.11
C THR A 19 1.19 10.10 34.72
N ASP A 20 1.38 11.23 34.00
CA ASP A 20 0.93 11.31 32.62
C ASP A 20 1.86 10.48 31.68
N TRP A 21 1.50 10.45 30.44
CA TRP A 21 2.23 9.70 29.41
C TRP A 21 3.68 10.23 29.18
N ASN A 22 4.00 11.46 29.57
CA ASN A 22 5.35 12.05 29.56
C ASN A 22 6.17 11.68 30.81
N GLY A 23 5.60 10.93 31.75
CA GLY A 23 6.23 10.64 33.03
C GLY A 23 6.08 11.74 34.06
N GLU A 24 5.33 12.83 33.78
CA GLU A 24 5.08 13.91 34.71
C GLU A 24 4.00 13.56 35.72
N ARG A 25 4.24 13.89 37.01
CA ARG A 25 3.25 13.71 38.06
C ARG A 25 2.23 14.85 38.04
N LYS A 26 0.97 14.51 37.73
CA LYS A 26 -0.16 15.44 37.74
C LYS A 26 -1.15 15.13 38.86
N GLN A 27 -1.90 16.14 39.25
CA GLN A 27 -2.94 16.00 40.27
C GLN A 27 -4.27 16.48 39.67
N SER A 28 -5.34 15.70 39.90
CA SER A 28 -6.70 16.05 39.49
C SER A 28 -7.69 15.76 40.61
N GLN A 29 -8.90 16.33 40.50
CA GLN A 29 -9.96 16.10 41.47
C GLN A 29 -11.32 15.91 40.79
N LYS A 30 -12.17 15.09 41.40
CA LYS A 30 -13.58 14.93 41.04
C LYS A 30 -14.45 15.19 42.28
N ARG A 31 -15.49 15.98 42.11
CA ARG A 31 -16.41 16.41 43.19
C ARG A 31 -17.83 15.92 42.92
N GLY A 32 -18.71 16.04 43.93
CA GLY A 32 -20.14 15.81 43.77
C GLY A 32 -20.64 14.41 44.07
N PHE A 33 -19.84 13.57 44.73
CA PHE A 33 -20.30 12.23 45.14
C PHE A 33 -21.23 12.40 46.39
N LYS A 34 -22.36 11.70 46.37
CA LYS A 34 -23.35 11.76 47.44
C LYS A 34 -22.88 11.02 48.69
N THR A 35 -22.09 9.94 48.55
CA THR A 35 -21.60 9.13 49.66
C THR A 35 -20.10 8.90 49.59
N LYS A 36 -19.47 8.67 50.73
CA LYS A 36 -18.06 8.28 50.83
C LYS A 36 -17.78 6.98 50.08
N ARG A 37 -18.70 6.05 50.13
CA ARG A 37 -18.59 4.74 49.44
C ARG A 37 -18.57 4.90 47.95
N GLU A 38 -19.42 5.76 47.38
CA GLU A 38 -19.44 6.10 45.97
C GLU A 38 -18.13 6.74 45.52
N ALA A 39 -17.62 7.71 46.31
CA ALA A 39 -16.33 8.34 46.04
C ALA A 39 -15.16 7.34 46.08
N GLN A 40 -15.14 6.46 47.03
CA GLN A 40 -14.12 5.39 47.14
C GLN A 40 -14.24 4.33 46.04
N ALA A 41 -15.44 3.97 45.62
CA ALA A 41 -15.65 3.05 44.48
C ALA A 41 -15.14 3.67 43.19
N TRP A 42 -15.45 4.93 42.95
CA TRP A 42 -14.93 5.69 41.83
C TRP A 42 -13.40 5.85 41.89
N GLU A 43 -12.82 6.11 43.09
CA GLU A 43 -11.37 6.17 43.27
C GLU A 43 -10.68 4.87 42.86
N ARG A 44 -11.19 3.71 43.31
CA ARG A 44 -10.66 2.39 42.94
C ARG A 44 -10.76 2.11 41.45
N GLU A 45 -11.88 2.48 40.83
CA GLU A 45 -12.08 2.34 39.41
C GLU A 45 -11.07 3.22 38.63
N GLN A 46 -10.85 4.44 39.07
CA GLN A 46 -9.88 5.34 38.44
C GLN A 46 -8.43 4.85 38.67
N LEU A 47 -8.09 4.34 39.83
CA LEU A 47 -6.78 3.74 40.11
C LEU A 47 -6.48 2.57 39.17
N ASN A 48 -7.47 1.72 38.93
CA ASN A 48 -7.34 0.63 37.96
C ASN A 48 -7.21 1.11 36.51
N LYS A 49 -7.77 2.27 36.19
CA LYS A 49 -7.66 2.94 34.87
C LYS A 49 -6.36 3.75 34.72
N LEU A 50 -5.86 4.34 35.80
CA LEU A 50 -4.68 5.23 35.80
C LEU A 50 -3.33 4.47 35.77
N GLY A 51 -3.35 3.18 35.91
CA GLY A 51 -2.15 2.33 35.78
C GLY A 51 -1.64 2.19 34.36
N GLY A 52 -1.55 3.32 33.59
CA GLY A 52 -0.96 3.33 32.25
C GLY A 52 -1.89 3.80 31.13
N ASP A 53 -3.06 4.36 31.45
CA ASP A 53 -4.02 4.75 30.39
C ASP A 53 -3.70 6.12 29.79
N LEU A 54 -3.58 6.15 28.49
CA LEU A 54 -3.30 7.32 27.65
C LEU A 54 -4.49 8.31 27.67
N ASP A 55 -4.45 9.31 28.58
CA ASP A 55 -5.55 10.28 28.82
C ASP A 55 -5.50 11.49 27.90
N MET A 56 -5.12 11.31 26.64
CA MET A 56 -5.16 12.36 25.63
C MET A 56 -6.20 12.08 24.54
N SER A 57 -6.60 13.12 23.79
CA SER A 57 -7.51 12.94 22.67
C SER A 57 -6.87 12.13 21.54
N PHE A 58 -7.68 11.40 20.77
CA PHE A 58 -7.21 10.70 19.57
C PHE A 58 -6.50 11.65 18.59
N LYS A 59 -7.03 12.86 18.40
CA LYS A 59 -6.41 13.89 17.55
C LYS A 59 -5.02 14.29 18.04
N SER A 60 -4.85 14.49 19.35
CA SER A 60 -3.53 14.83 19.92
C SER A 60 -2.57 13.65 19.80
N PHE A 61 -3.04 12.42 20.03
CA PHE A 61 -2.21 11.22 19.86
C PHE A 61 -1.75 11.02 18.42
N VAL A 62 -2.62 11.31 17.44
CA VAL A 62 -2.26 11.23 16.01
C VAL A 62 -1.08 12.15 15.68
N GLN A 63 -0.92 13.30 16.34
CA GLN A 63 0.25 14.17 16.13
C GLN A 63 1.54 13.45 16.54
N HIS A 64 1.58 12.85 17.75
CA HIS A 64 2.74 12.03 18.19
C HIS A 64 3.00 10.84 17.27
N TYR A 65 1.93 10.13 16.89
CA TYR A 65 2.05 9.03 15.92
C TYR A 65 2.64 9.50 14.60
N SER A 66 2.28 10.69 14.14
CA SER A 66 2.80 11.28 12.88
C SER A 66 4.27 11.61 13.01
N GLU A 67 4.68 12.26 14.11
CA GLU A 67 6.07 12.60 14.40
C GLU A 67 6.95 11.35 14.45
N ASP A 68 6.49 10.29 15.13
CA ASP A 68 7.20 9.02 15.27
C ASP A 68 7.34 8.26 13.94
N MET A 69 6.32 8.33 13.08
CA MET A 69 6.22 7.48 11.91
C MET A 69 6.67 8.13 10.60
N GLN A 70 6.56 9.45 10.46
CA GLN A 70 6.83 10.15 9.21
C GLN A 70 8.28 9.97 8.74
N ALA A 71 9.23 10.00 9.66
CA ALA A 71 10.65 9.78 9.34
C ALA A 71 11.00 8.31 9.01
N ARG A 72 10.12 7.35 9.33
CA ARG A 72 10.38 5.90 9.22
C ARG A 72 9.76 5.26 7.97
N ILE A 73 8.90 5.97 7.27
CA ILE A 73 8.19 5.44 6.10
C ILE A 73 8.30 6.37 4.90
N LYS A 74 8.21 5.80 3.70
CA LYS A 74 8.29 6.58 2.46
C LYS A 74 7.15 7.59 2.38
N GLU A 75 7.44 8.78 1.84
CA GLU A 75 6.51 9.92 1.75
C GLU A 75 5.16 9.54 1.12
N ASN A 76 5.14 8.78 0.04
CA ASN A 76 3.90 8.34 -0.60
C ASN A 76 3.05 7.41 0.27
N THR A 77 3.71 6.57 1.10
CA THR A 77 3.01 5.71 2.06
C THR A 77 2.40 6.56 3.17
N TRP A 78 3.16 7.57 3.63
CA TRP A 78 2.66 8.52 4.62
C TRP A 78 1.46 9.31 4.09
N ALA A 79 1.54 9.88 2.89
CA ALA A 79 0.44 10.64 2.27
C ALA A 79 -0.87 9.83 2.22
N THR A 80 -0.79 8.53 1.89
CA THR A 80 -1.97 7.64 1.88
C THR A 80 -2.53 7.44 3.29
N LYS A 81 -1.65 7.23 4.28
CA LYS A 81 -2.05 7.06 5.69
C LYS A 81 -2.66 8.33 6.24
N GLU A 82 -2.02 9.46 6.00
CA GLU A 82 -2.47 10.78 6.43
C GLU A 82 -3.85 11.12 5.86
N HIS A 83 -4.07 10.86 4.57
CA HIS A 83 -5.39 11.05 3.96
C HIS A 83 -6.48 10.24 4.68
N ILE A 84 -6.22 8.96 4.98
CA ILE A 84 -7.18 8.12 5.74
C ILE A 84 -7.40 8.67 7.14
N ILE A 85 -6.33 9.06 7.83
CA ILE A 85 -6.40 9.62 9.18
C ILE A 85 -7.26 10.87 9.19
N GLN A 86 -6.99 11.82 8.30
CA GLN A 86 -7.68 13.11 8.27
C GLN A 86 -9.15 12.98 7.83
N THR A 87 -9.43 12.10 6.85
CA THR A 87 -10.78 12.03 6.26
C THR A 87 -11.69 10.98 6.88
N LYS A 88 -11.14 9.95 7.56
CA LYS A 88 -11.93 8.80 8.06
C LYS A 88 -11.82 8.58 9.57
N LEU A 89 -10.68 8.93 10.19
CA LEU A 89 -10.46 8.64 11.60
C LEU A 89 -10.69 9.86 12.50
N ILE A 90 -10.07 11.01 12.19
CA ILE A 90 -10.21 12.23 12.99
C ILE A 90 -11.65 12.73 13.07
N PRO A 91 -12.46 12.74 12.00
CA PRO A 91 -13.86 13.20 12.09
C PRO A 91 -14.68 12.41 13.11
N TYR A 92 -14.41 11.12 13.28
CA TYR A 92 -15.17 10.26 14.20
C TYR A 92 -14.54 10.20 15.59
N PHE A 93 -13.23 9.88 15.68
CA PHE A 93 -12.55 9.60 16.95
C PHE A 93 -11.83 10.81 17.54
N GLY A 94 -11.59 11.88 16.79
CA GLY A 94 -10.65 12.96 17.13
C GLY A 94 -10.86 13.61 18.50
N LYS A 95 -12.13 13.75 18.94
CA LYS A 95 -12.47 14.36 20.24
C LYS A 95 -12.49 13.35 21.40
N LEU A 96 -12.45 12.05 21.10
CA LEU A 96 -12.49 11.00 22.12
C LEU A 96 -11.10 10.82 22.73
N LYS A 97 -11.05 10.48 24.00
CA LYS A 97 -9.80 10.10 24.66
C LYS A 97 -9.39 8.70 24.26
N MET A 98 -8.08 8.49 24.03
CA MET A 98 -7.53 7.20 23.59
C MET A 98 -7.97 6.04 24.50
N CYS A 99 -7.90 6.22 25.81
CA CYS A 99 -8.29 5.22 26.81
C CYS A 99 -9.81 4.93 26.86
N ASN A 100 -10.63 5.80 26.30
CA ASN A 100 -12.09 5.67 26.35
C ASN A 100 -12.69 5.10 25.05
N ILE A 101 -11.88 4.92 23.99
CA ILE A 101 -12.35 4.35 22.74
C ILE A 101 -12.56 2.83 22.93
N THR A 102 -13.82 2.41 22.82
CA THR A 102 -14.23 1.02 23.05
C THR A 102 -14.41 0.25 21.74
N ALA A 103 -14.34 -1.08 21.81
CA ALA A 103 -14.65 -1.94 20.67
C ALA A 103 -16.06 -1.69 20.11
N GLN A 104 -17.04 -1.37 20.98
CA GLN A 104 -18.41 -1.08 20.56
C GLN A 104 -18.47 0.18 19.66
N GLN A 105 -17.75 1.24 20.03
CA GLN A 105 -17.68 2.46 19.21
C GLN A 105 -17.01 2.20 17.87
N ILE A 106 -15.98 1.34 17.85
CA ILE A 106 -15.32 0.93 16.59
C ILE A 106 -16.29 0.16 15.70
N ILE A 107 -17.06 -0.78 16.25
CA ILE A 107 -18.08 -1.52 15.48
C ILE A 107 -19.12 -0.58 14.90
N THR A 108 -19.62 0.38 15.68
CA THR A 108 -20.57 1.40 15.20
C THR A 108 -20.00 2.18 14.02
N TRP A 109 -18.76 2.68 14.16
CA TRP A 109 -18.06 3.38 13.07
C TRP A 109 -17.81 2.50 11.84
N GLN A 110 -17.46 1.22 12.04
CA GLN A 110 -17.33 0.27 10.93
C GLN A 110 -18.64 0.10 10.16
N ASN A 111 -19.75 -0.02 10.87
CA ASN A 111 -21.08 -0.15 10.27
C ASN A 111 -21.47 1.09 9.46
N GLU A 112 -21.16 2.29 9.95
CA GLU A 112 -21.36 3.53 9.20
C GLU A 112 -20.57 3.53 7.88
N LEU A 113 -19.29 3.14 7.91
CA LEU A 113 -18.46 3.07 6.70
C LEU A 113 -18.88 1.96 5.73
N ILE A 114 -19.35 0.82 6.23
CA ILE A 114 -19.85 -0.28 5.40
C ILE A 114 -21.13 0.13 4.66
N ASN A 115 -21.99 0.88 5.33
CA ASN A 115 -23.26 1.36 4.77
C ASN A 115 -23.13 2.65 3.96
N TYR A 116 -21.96 3.29 3.99
CA TYR A 116 -21.72 4.53 3.25
C TYR A 116 -21.83 4.31 1.75
N LYS A 117 -22.47 5.27 1.08
CA LYS A 117 -22.50 5.37 -0.39
C LYS A 117 -22.11 6.80 -0.78
N ASP A 118 -21.34 6.93 -1.85
CA ASP A 118 -21.02 8.24 -2.43
C ASP A 118 -22.23 8.84 -3.16
N ASP A 119 -22.07 10.04 -3.71
CA ASP A 119 -23.12 10.77 -4.45
C ASP A 119 -23.65 9.99 -5.67
N ASN A 120 -22.89 9.02 -6.16
CA ASN A 120 -23.27 8.11 -7.24
C ASN A 120 -23.86 6.78 -6.74
N GLY A 121 -24.12 6.66 -5.45
CA GLY A 121 -24.65 5.44 -4.81
C GLY A 121 -23.64 4.31 -4.66
N LYS A 122 -22.34 4.55 -4.88
CA LYS A 122 -21.29 3.54 -4.86
C LYS A 122 -20.73 3.35 -3.45
N PRO A 123 -20.72 2.12 -2.90
CA PRO A 123 -20.14 1.83 -1.58
C PRO A 123 -18.60 1.80 -1.63
N TYR A 124 -17.98 1.92 -0.46
CA TYR A 124 -16.54 1.64 -0.34
C TYR A 124 -16.23 0.19 -0.70
N SER A 125 -15.12 -0.02 -1.41
CA SER A 125 -14.67 -1.38 -1.71
C SER A 125 -14.25 -2.12 -0.43
N PRO A 126 -14.48 -3.46 -0.34
CA PRO A 126 -14.06 -4.24 0.83
C PRO A 126 -12.55 -4.12 1.16
N VAL A 127 -11.71 -3.94 0.13
CA VAL A 127 -10.27 -3.73 0.29
C VAL A 127 -9.97 -2.37 0.92
N TYR A 128 -10.68 -1.33 0.50
CA TYR A 128 -10.52 0.01 1.06
C TYR A 128 -10.98 0.07 2.53
N LEU A 129 -12.12 -0.53 2.84
CA LEU A 129 -12.61 -0.67 4.22
C LEU A 129 -11.56 -1.36 5.11
N LYS A 130 -10.96 -2.46 4.63
CA LYS A 130 -9.87 -3.13 5.35
C LYS A 130 -8.66 -2.23 5.55
N THR A 131 -8.29 -1.43 4.54
CA THR A 131 -7.16 -0.49 4.63
C THR A 131 -7.41 0.58 5.68
N ILE A 132 -8.64 1.13 5.75
CA ILE A 132 -9.04 2.11 6.76
C ILE A 132 -8.96 1.50 8.17
N HIS A 133 -9.51 0.30 8.36
CA HIS A 133 -9.45 -0.40 9.64
C HIS A 133 -8.01 -0.70 10.07
N ASN A 134 -7.18 -1.18 9.16
CA ASN A 134 -5.76 -1.46 9.45
C ASN A 134 -5.01 -0.20 9.88
N GLN A 135 -5.35 0.98 9.32
CA GLN A 135 -4.73 2.24 9.72
C GLN A 135 -5.13 2.63 11.16
N LEU A 136 -6.39 2.47 11.54
CA LEU A 136 -6.84 2.69 12.92
C LEU A 136 -6.13 1.73 13.89
N SER A 137 -6.11 0.44 13.54
CA SER A 137 -5.45 -0.58 14.35
C SER A 137 -3.95 -0.34 14.49
N ALA A 138 -3.27 0.18 13.46
CA ALA A 138 -1.85 0.54 13.52
C ALA A 138 -1.58 1.66 14.52
N ILE A 139 -2.46 2.68 14.58
CA ILE A 139 -2.35 3.76 15.57
C ILE A 139 -2.51 3.22 16.98
N PHE A 140 -3.51 2.37 17.23
CA PHE A 140 -3.68 1.74 18.54
C PHE A 140 -2.56 0.79 18.92
N ASN A 141 -2.03 0.00 17.97
CA ASN A 141 -0.85 -0.84 18.23
C ASN A 141 0.38 -0.01 18.61
N HIS A 142 0.56 1.15 17.97
CA HIS A 142 1.63 2.08 18.32
C HIS A 142 1.45 2.64 19.75
N ALA A 143 0.21 3.01 20.10
CA ALA A 143 -0.13 3.47 21.44
C ALA A 143 0.14 2.39 22.51
N VAL A 144 -0.22 1.14 22.24
CA VAL A 144 0.04 0.02 23.15
C VAL A 144 1.53 -0.22 23.31
N ARG A 145 2.30 -0.18 22.22
CA ARG A 145 3.73 -0.52 22.21
C ARG A 145 4.61 0.54 22.86
N TYR A 146 4.29 1.82 22.65
CA TYR A 146 5.20 2.91 23.00
C TYR A 146 4.64 3.92 23.99
N TYR A 147 3.31 3.95 24.22
CA TYR A 147 2.64 4.97 25.02
C TYR A 147 1.76 4.37 26.13
N ASN A 148 2.02 3.14 26.51
CA ASN A 148 1.38 2.47 27.64
C ASN A 148 -0.16 2.38 27.57
N LEU A 149 -0.76 2.40 26.38
CA LEU A 149 -2.17 2.05 26.24
C LEU A 149 -2.34 0.56 26.57
N LYS A 150 -3.32 0.22 27.39
CA LYS A 150 -3.51 -1.14 27.94
C LYS A 150 -3.74 -2.19 26.86
N GLU A 151 -4.59 -1.90 25.88
CA GLU A 151 -4.95 -2.83 24.81
C GLU A 151 -5.41 -2.09 23.54
N ASN A 152 -5.33 -2.78 22.42
CA ASN A 152 -5.87 -2.26 21.16
C ASN A 152 -7.35 -2.65 21.00
N PRO A 153 -8.32 -1.72 21.09
CA PRO A 153 -9.74 -2.02 20.99
C PRO A 153 -10.16 -2.55 19.61
N CYS A 154 -9.37 -2.29 18.55
CA CYS A 154 -9.63 -2.83 17.22
C CYS A 154 -9.53 -4.36 17.17
N GLN A 155 -8.72 -4.98 18.02
CA GLN A 155 -8.60 -6.45 18.07
C GLN A 155 -9.90 -7.11 18.54
N LYS A 156 -10.58 -6.50 19.53
CA LYS A 156 -11.89 -6.97 20.03
C LYS A 156 -13.02 -6.68 19.04
N ALA A 157 -12.95 -5.53 18.36
CA ALA A 157 -13.96 -5.15 17.35
C ALA A 157 -13.92 -6.05 16.10
N GLY A 158 -12.76 -6.63 15.80
CA GLY A 158 -12.55 -7.37 14.58
C GLY A 158 -12.33 -6.47 13.36
N SER A 159 -11.85 -7.07 12.28
CA SER A 159 -11.55 -6.34 11.03
C SER A 159 -12.81 -6.12 10.20
N MET A 160 -12.93 -4.98 9.53
CA MET A 160 -13.94 -4.76 8.49
C MET A 160 -13.35 -4.98 7.09
N GLY A 161 -14.22 -5.35 6.15
CA GLY A 161 -13.83 -5.62 4.77
C GLY A 161 -13.11 -6.97 4.60
N LYS A 162 -12.83 -7.31 3.36
CA LYS A 162 -12.18 -8.59 3.00
C LYS A 162 -11.05 -8.32 2.02
N LYS A 163 -9.97 -9.09 2.11
CA LYS A 163 -8.99 -9.19 1.03
C LYS A 163 -9.67 -9.96 -0.09
N LYS A 164 -10.06 -9.28 -1.18
CA LYS A 164 -10.61 -9.96 -2.35
C LYS A 164 -9.42 -10.45 -3.17
N ASN A 165 -9.31 -11.74 -3.37
CA ASN A 165 -8.48 -12.28 -4.43
C ASN A 165 -9.14 -11.84 -5.74
N ARG A 166 -8.56 -10.87 -6.44
CA ARG A 166 -8.98 -10.53 -7.80
C ARG A 166 -8.33 -11.54 -8.71
N GLU A 167 -9.11 -12.03 -9.67
CA GLU A 167 -8.56 -12.74 -10.81
C GLU A 167 -7.47 -11.88 -11.47
N MET A 168 -6.31 -12.48 -11.74
CA MET A 168 -5.22 -11.79 -12.43
C MET A 168 -5.58 -11.73 -13.90
N LEU A 169 -5.90 -10.52 -14.38
CA LEU A 169 -6.09 -10.29 -15.80
C LEU A 169 -4.71 -10.17 -16.47
N PHE A 170 -4.60 -10.73 -17.66
CA PHE A 170 -3.42 -10.58 -18.52
C PHE A 170 -3.85 -10.67 -19.98
N TRP A 171 -3.02 -10.16 -20.88
CA TRP A 171 -3.14 -10.35 -22.32
C TRP A 171 -2.28 -11.53 -22.77
N THR A 172 -2.78 -12.30 -23.73
CA THR A 172 -1.95 -13.19 -24.53
C THR A 172 -1.04 -12.34 -25.43
N LYS A 173 -0.06 -13.00 -26.08
CA LYS A 173 0.82 -12.33 -27.05
C LYS A 173 0.00 -11.72 -28.21
N GLU A 174 -0.99 -12.45 -28.71
CA GLU A 174 -1.85 -11.99 -29.81
C GLU A 174 -2.70 -10.79 -29.41
N GLU A 175 -3.26 -10.78 -28.20
CA GLU A 175 -4.02 -9.64 -27.66
C GLU A 175 -3.10 -8.40 -27.54
N TYR A 176 -1.87 -8.62 -27.06
CA TYR A 176 -0.91 -7.53 -26.93
C TYR A 176 -0.50 -6.95 -28.29
N LEU A 177 -0.18 -7.79 -29.28
CA LEU A 177 0.21 -7.32 -30.62
C LEU A 177 -0.90 -6.48 -31.26
N LYS A 178 -2.17 -6.90 -31.16
CA LYS A 178 -3.31 -6.07 -31.61
C LYS A 178 -3.35 -4.71 -30.92
N PHE A 179 -3.08 -4.68 -29.61
CA PHE A 179 -3.00 -3.44 -28.86
C PHE A 179 -1.83 -2.57 -29.31
N ALA A 180 -0.65 -3.15 -29.52
CA ALA A 180 0.54 -2.44 -29.99
C ALA A 180 0.30 -1.79 -31.35
N ASP A 181 -0.31 -2.51 -32.29
CA ASP A 181 -0.67 -2.00 -33.63
C ASP A 181 -1.58 -0.75 -33.51
N ALA A 182 -2.57 -0.80 -32.61
CA ALA A 182 -3.47 0.34 -32.37
C ALA A 182 -2.78 1.53 -31.67
N MET A 183 -1.54 1.37 -31.18
CA MET A 183 -0.78 2.44 -30.51
C MET A 183 0.25 3.10 -31.44
N MET A 184 0.46 2.61 -32.65
CA MET A 184 1.50 3.09 -33.58
C MET A 184 1.31 4.55 -34.00
N ASP A 185 0.08 5.08 -33.91
CA ASP A 185 -0.25 6.48 -34.17
C ASP A 185 0.39 7.48 -33.20
N LYS A 186 0.86 6.98 -32.04
CA LYS A 186 1.48 7.77 -30.97
C LYS A 186 2.80 7.13 -30.51
N PRO A 187 3.92 7.50 -31.12
CA PRO A 187 5.22 6.87 -30.85
C PRO A 187 5.56 6.76 -29.35
N MET A 188 5.41 7.82 -28.57
CA MET A 188 5.67 7.79 -27.12
C MET A 188 4.86 6.72 -26.40
N SER A 189 3.58 6.58 -26.74
CA SER A 189 2.72 5.56 -26.12
C SER A 189 3.12 4.16 -26.59
N TYR A 190 3.35 3.97 -27.88
CA TYR A 190 3.80 2.72 -28.46
C TYR A 190 5.06 2.20 -27.74
N TYR A 191 6.14 2.97 -27.74
CA TYR A 191 7.40 2.57 -27.13
C TYR A 191 7.32 2.38 -25.60
N ALA A 192 6.46 3.17 -24.91
CA ALA A 192 6.22 2.98 -23.49
C ALA A 192 5.57 1.61 -23.20
N PHE A 193 4.58 1.18 -24.00
CA PHE A 193 3.94 -0.11 -23.84
C PHE A 193 4.81 -1.27 -24.31
N GLU A 194 5.64 -1.11 -25.34
CA GLU A 194 6.67 -2.07 -25.73
C GLU A 194 7.63 -2.36 -24.59
N MET A 195 8.16 -1.32 -23.93
CA MET A 195 9.01 -1.48 -22.76
C MET A 195 8.27 -2.20 -21.62
N LEU A 196 7.02 -1.85 -21.33
CA LEU A 196 6.26 -2.50 -20.26
C LEU A 196 6.01 -3.99 -20.52
N TYR A 197 5.63 -4.34 -21.76
CA TYR A 197 5.26 -5.70 -22.12
C TYR A 197 6.48 -6.61 -22.22
N TRP A 198 7.52 -6.22 -22.95
CA TRP A 198 8.66 -7.10 -23.23
C TRP A 198 9.71 -7.15 -22.11
N THR A 199 9.63 -6.24 -21.13
CA THR A 199 10.54 -6.26 -19.97
C THR A 199 9.85 -6.62 -18.66
N GLY A 200 8.53 -6.41 -18.58
CA GLY A 200 7.76 -6.59 -17.35
C GLY A 200 8.09 -5.60 -16.25
N ILE A 201 8.71 -4.45 -16.55
CA ILE A 201 9.01 -3.40 -15.57
C ILE A 201 7.73 -2.76 -15.02
N ARG A 202 7.85 -2.12 -13.84
CA ARG A 202 6.72 -1.42 -13.22
C ARG A 202 6.49 -0.07 -13.90
N GLU A 203 5.24 0.39 -13.93
CA GLU A 203 4.89 1.70 -14.48
C GLU A 203 5.75 2.85 -13.95
N GLY A 204 6.02 2.88 -12.64
CA GLY A 204 6.89 3.90 -12.06
C GLY A 204 8.35 3.76 -12.43
N GLU A 205 8.83 2.54 -12.71
CA GLU A 205 10.18 2.27 -13.22
C GLU A 205 10.28 2.79 -14.67
N LEU A 206 9.30 2.47 -15.54
CA LEU A 206 9.23 3.00 -16.91
C LEU A 206 9.30 4.54 -16.94
N LEU A 207 8.49 5.21 -16.13
CA LEU A 207 8.41 6.67 -16.10
C LEU A 207 9.68 7.34 -15.53
N ALA A 208 10.59 6.57 -14.95
CA ALA A 208 11.88 7.06 -14.45
C ALA A 208 13.06 6.77 -15.38
N ILE A 209 12.86 5.94 -16.42
CA ILE A 209 13.94 5.54 -17.36
C ILE A 209 14.51 6.75 -18.08
N THR A 210 15.86 6.78 -18.17
CA THR A 210 16.65 7.78 -18.88
C THR A 210 17.54 7.11 -19.93
N PRO A 211 18.10 7.83 -20.92
CA PRO A 211 19.06 7.26 -21.87
C PRO A 211 20.29 6.63 -21.17
N ALA A 212 20.75 7.19 -20.06
CA ALA A 212 21.90 6.67 -19.29
C ALA A 212 21.64 5.27 -18.69
N ASP A 213 20.38 4.83 -18.58
CA ASP A 213 20.08 3.49 -18.05
C ASP A 213 20.32 2.37 -19.07
N PHE A 214 20.52 2.70 -20.36
CA PHE A 214 20.72 1.74 -21.44
C PHE A 214 22.19 1.52 -21.76
N ASP A 215 22.57 0.27 -21.92
CA ASP A 215 23.80 -0.15 -22.59
C ASP A 215 23.39 -0.87 -23.87
N PHE A 216 23.39 -0.13 -25.00
CA PHE A 216 22.94 -0.65 -26.28
C PHE A 216 23.89 -1.68 -26.90
N GLU A 217 25.19 -1.64 -26.56
CA GLU A 217 26.14 -2.63 -27.01
C GLU A 217 25.89 -3.99 -26.35
N LYS A 218 25.67 -3.97 -25.04
CA LYS A 218 25.33 -5.17 -24.25
C LYS A 218 23.84 -5.50 -24.35
N ARG A 219 23.01 -4.65 -24.92
CA ARG A 219 21.56 -4.76 -24.99
C ARG A 219 20.96 -4.94 -23.61
N THR A 220 21.27 -4.06 -22.67
CA THR A 220 20.75 -4.10 -21.32
C THR A 220 20.13 -2.77 -20.92
N VAL A 221 19.17 -2.86 -19.98
CA VAL A 221 18.63 -1.69 -19.29
C VAL A 221 18.71 -1.89 -17.78
N THR A 222 19.19 -0.88 -17.07
CA THR A 222 19.31 -0.88 -15.62
C THR A 222 18.09 -0.23 -14.97
N ILE A 223 17.44 -0.95 -14.09
CA ILE A 223 16.26 -0.49 -13.37
C ILE A 223 16.67 -0.22 -11.91
N ASN A 224 16.95 1.03 -11.58
CA ASN A 224 17.45 1.47 -10.27
C ASN A 224 16.67 2.65 -9.68
N LYS A 225 15.59 3.10 -10.32
CA LYS A 225 14.80 4.27 -9.92
C LYS A 225 13.32 4.11 -10.29
N SER A 226 12.47 4.87 -9.62
CA SER A 226 11.02 4.87 -9.86
C SER A 226 10.46 6.28 -9.71
N PHE A 227 9.64 6.69 -10.66
CA PHE A 227 8.98 7.98 -10.70
C PHE A 227 7.64 7.96 -9.99
N GLN A 228 7.35 9.04 -9.27
CA GLN A 228 6.07 9.30 -8.64
C GLN A 228 5.74 10.79 -8.75
N HIS A 229 4.47 11.10 -8.95
CA HIS A 229 3.97 12.47 -8.81
C HIS A 229 3.19 12.56 -7.49
N LEU A 230 3.67 13.37 -6.55
CA LEU A 230 3.09 13.49 -5.22
C LEU A 230 3.00 14.96 -4.81
N ASN A 231 1.82 15.39 -4.36
CA ASN A 231 1.59 16.78 -3.90
C ASN A 231 2.03 17.84 -4.92
N GLY A 232 1.78 17.60 -6.22
CA GLY A 232 2.15 18.52 -7.29
C GLY A 232 3.65 18.52 -7.65
N ARG A 233 4.44 17.58 -7.12
CA ARG A 233 5.89 17.47 -7.39
C ARG A 233 6.24 16.13 -8.00
N ASP A 234 7.17 16.17 -8.94
CA ASP A 234 7.79 14.98 -9.52
C ASP A 234 8.92 14.51 -8.61
N ILE A 235 8.84 13.25 -8.18
CA ILE A 235 9.80 12.65 -7.26
C ILE A 235 10.36 11.38 -7.89
N ILE A 236 11.67 11.30 -8.03
CA ILE A 236 12.39 10.07 -8.39
C ILE A 236 12.94 9.47 -7.12
N THR A 237 12.59 8.23 -6.83
CA THR A 237 13.03 7.51 -5.64
C THR A 237 13.79 6.24 -6.03
N PRO A 238 14.73 5.78 -5.20
CA PRO A 238 15.32 4.46 -5.39
C PRO A 238 14.23 3.38 -5.28
N PRO A 239 14.48 2.18 -5.82
CA PRO A 239 13.56 1.05 -5.72
C PRO A 239 13.15 0.75 -4.28
N LYS A 240 12.03 0.06 -4.14
CA LYS A 240 11.49 -0.27 -2.80
C LYS A 240 12.36 -1.28 -2.05
N THR A 241 12.99 -2.20 -2.77
CA THR A 241 13.82 -3.28 -2.24
C THR A 241 15.09 -3.43 -3.08
N GLU A 242 16.15 -4.01 -2.51
CA GLU A 242 17.41 -4.27 -3.22
C GLU A 242 17.20 -5.12 -4.47
N LYS A 243 16.38 -6.15 -4.42
CA LYS A 243 16.02 -7.00 -5.58
C LYS A 243 15.29 -6.26 -6.70
N SER A 244 14.72 -5.09 -6.42
CA SER A 244 14.14 -4.25 -7.46
C SER A 244 15.20 -3.51 -8.27
N ASN A 245 16.43 -3.36 -7.74
CA ASN A 245 17.59 -2.88 -8.49
C ASN A 245 18.14 -4.06 -9.31
N ARG A 246 18.00 -3.98 -10.62
CA ARG A 246 18.32 -5.08 -11.54
C ARG A 246 18.67 -4.58 -12.92
N THR A 247 19.45 -5.37 -13.63
CA THR A 247 19.73 -5.17 -15.06
C THR A 247 18.97 -6.22 -15.86
N ILE A 248 18.23 -5.77 -16.88
CA ILE A 248 17.41 -6.64 -17.73
C ILE A 248 18.07 -6.73 -19.12
N GLN A 249 18.31 -7.95 -19.60
CA GLN A 249 18.72 -8.20 -20.96
C GLN A 249 17.56 -7.94 -21.91
N LEU A 250 17.75 -7.08 -22.90
CA LEU A 250 16.74 -6.70 -23.90
C LEU A 250 16.78 -7.66 -25.10
N PRO A 251 15.64 -8.05 -25.66
CA PRO A 251 15.58 -8.63 -27.00
C PRO A 251 16.16 -7.64 -28.01
N LYS A 252 16.76 -8.14 -29.08
CA LYS A 252 17.40 -7.29 -30.09
C LYS A 252 16.43 -6.27 -30.68
N PHE A 253 15.23 -6.71 -31.07
CA PHE A 253 14.24 -5.83 -31.65
C PHE A 253 13.86 -4.66 -30.73
N LEU A 254 13.68 -4.91 -29.43
CA LEU A 254 13.33 -3.87 -28.46
C LEU A 254 14.49 -2.90 -28.24
N CYS A 255 15.73 -3.38 -28.30
CA CYS A 255 16.92 -2.54 -28.24
C CYS A 255 16.98 -1.59 -29.46
N ASP A 256 16.75 -2.13 -30.67
CA ASP A 256 16.71 -1.35 -31.90
C ASP A 256 15.57 -0.30 -31.87
N GLU A 257 14.38 -0.69 -31.41
CA GLU A 257 13.24 0.21 -31.22
C GLU A 257 13.52 1.34 -30.23
N MET A 258 14.18 1.06 -29.11
CA MET A 258 14.54 2.10 -28.15
C MET A 258 15.57 3.08 -28.72
N GLN A 259 16.51 2.59 -29.53
CA GLN A 259 17.44 3.48 -30.25
C GLN A 259 16.70 4.39 -31.26
N ASP A 260 15.72 3.83 -31.98
CA ASP A 260 14.93 4.61 -32.92
C ASP A 260 14.04 5.63 -32.19
N TYR A 261 13.46 5.24 -31.06
CA TYR A 261 12.70 6.20 -30.23
C TYR A 261 13.59 7.34 -29.72
N LEU A 262 14.83 7.06 -29.27
CA LEU A 262 15.77 8.09 -28.84
C LEU A 262 16.10 9.09 -29.96
N LYS A 263 16.22 8.63 -31.21
CA LYS A 263 16.45 9.52 -32.38
C LYS A 263 15.24 10.44 -32.65
N MET A 264 14.02 10.03 -32.25
CA MET A 264 12.80 10.84 -32.42
C MET A 264 12.67 11.91 -31.32
N LEU A 265 13.35 11.74 -30.18
CA LEU A 265 13.30 12.71 -29.08
C LEU A 265 14.19 13.90 -29.39
N TYR A 266 13.63 15.10 -29.22
CA TYR A 266 14.38 16.35 -29.42
C TYR A 266 15.01 16.79 -28.09
N ASP A 267 16.32 17.13 -28.13
CA ASP A 267 17.08 17.74 -27.03
C ASP A 267 16.95 17.00 -25.67
N VAL A 268 17.01 15.66 -25.70
CA VAL A 268 16.95 14.83 -24.49
C VAL A 268 18.35 14.54 -23.99
N GLY A 269 18.68 15.02 -22.80
CA GLY A 269 19.92 14.72 -22.10
C GLY A 269 19.98 13.28 -21.57
N LEU A 270 21.20 12.82 -21.23
CA LEU A 270 21.39 11.46 -20.73
C LEU A 270 20.59 11.14 -19.45
N GLU A 271 20.33 12.14 -18.62
CA GLU A 271 19.62 11.99 -17.34
C GLU A 271 18.14 12.42 -17.44
N ASP A 272 17.68 12.83 -18.61
CA ASP A 272 16.28 13.21 -18.81
C ASP A 272 15.39 11.97 -18.95
N ARG A 273 14.15 12.07 -18.48
CA ARG A 273 13.19 10.97 -18.62
C ARG A 273 12.81 10.76 -20.09
N MET A 274 12.98 9.55 -20.58
CA MET A 274 12.58 9.18 -21.95
C MET A 274 11.05 9.25 -22.15
N PHE A 275 10.29 9.06 -21.08
CA PHE A 275 8.82 9.11 -21.08
C PHE A 275 8.34 10.21 -20.11
N PRO A 276 8.38 11.51 -20.50
CA PRO A 276 8.04 12.63 -19.64
C PRO A 276 6.51 12.81 -19.49
N VAL A 277 5.81 11.72 -19.24
CA VAL A 277 4.36 11.66 -19.05
C VAL A 277 3.99 11.24 -17.63
N THR A 278 2.69 11.33 -17.32
CA THR A 278 2.15 10.91 -16.02
C THR A 278 1.50 9.52 -16.13
N LYS A 279 1.29 8.87 -14.96
CA LYS A 279 0.51 7.63 -14.90
C LYS A 279 -0.88 7.80 -15.51
N SER A 280 -1.55 8.93 -15.24
CA SER A 280 -2.87 9.22 -15.80
C SER A 280 -2.87 9.26 -17.33
N TYR A 281 -1.77 9.70 -17.96
CA TYR A 281 -1.62 9.64 -19.41
C TYR A 281 -1.61 8.19 -19.89
N LEU A 282 -0.75 7.34 -19.34
CA LEU A 282 -0.68 5.92 -19.70
C LEU A 282 -2.01 5.20 -19.49
N HIS A 283 -2.72 5.50 -18.41
CA HIS A 283 -4.06 4.94 -18.16
C HIS A 283 -5.08 5.35 -19.23
N ARG A 284 -5.05 6.60 -19.73
CA ARG A 284 -5.92 7.05 -20.82
C ARG A 284 -5.56 6.35 -22.14
N GLU A 285 -4.27 6.25 -22.44
CA GLU A 285 -3.81 5.55 -23.65
C GLU A 285 -4.12 4.05 -23.60
N MET A 286 -3.98 3.41 -22.45
CA MET A 286 -4.44 2.03 -22.26
C MET A 286 -5.95 1.87 -22.57
N ASN A 287 -6.78 2.79 -22.09
CA ASN A 287 -8.22 2.75 -22.38
C ASN A 287 -8.50 2.94 -23.86
N ARG A 288 -7.81 3.90 -24.52
CA ARG A 288 -7.95 4.19 -25.96
C ARG A 288 -7.52 2.97 -26.78
N GLY A 289 -6.29 2.49 -26.60
CA GLY A 289 -5.73 1.41 -27.39
C GLY A 289 -6.48 0.09 -27.19
N ALA A 290 -6.89 -0.25 -25.96
CA ALA A 290 -7.68 -1.47 -25.72
C ALA A 290 -9.04 -1.43 -26.43
N LYS A 291 -9.69 -0.25 -26.46
CA LYS A 291 -10.96 -0.07 -27.19
C LYS A 291 -10.76 -0.18 -28.71
N GLU A 292 -9.73 0.44 -29.25
CA GLU A 292 -9.41 0.47 -30.68
C GLU A 292 -9.01 -0.91 -31.19
N ALA A 293 -8.16 -1.61 -30.43
CA ALA A 293 -7.73 -2.99 -30.73
C ALA A 293 -8.82 -4.04 -30.51
N GLY A 294 -9.94 -3.71 -29.89
CA GLY A 294 -11.00 -4.66 -29.54
C GLY A 294 -10.56 -5.72 -28.51
N VAL A 295 -9.56 -5.42 -27.67
CA VAL A 295 -9.07 -6.33 -26.63
C VAL A 295 -9.65 -5.96 -25.26
N LYS A 296 -9.71 -6.94 -24.33
CA LYS A 296 -10.15 -6.68 -22.96
C LYS A 296 -9.28 -5.63 -22.29
N ARG A 297 -9.89 -4.67 -21.61
CA ARG A 297 -9.16 -3.67 -20.83
C ARG A 297 -8.54 -4.31 -19.59
N ILE A 298 -7.23 -4.20 -19.43
CA ILE A 298 -6.48 -4.59 -18.24
C ILE A 298 -5.84 -3.36 -17.57
N ARG A 299 -5.34 -3.48 -16.34
CA ARG A 299 -4.60 -2.39 -15.68
C ARG A 299 -3.18 -2.33 -16.24
N ILE A 300 -2.52 -1.18 -16.16
CA ILE A 300 -1.10 -1.05 -16.55
C ILE A 300 -0.22 -2.10 -15.84
N HIS A 301 -0.46 -2.33 -14.54
CA HIS A 301 0.29 -3.34 -13.80
C HIS A 301 0.03 -4.79 -14.31
N ASP A 302 -1.12 -5.03 -14.93
CA ASP A 302 -1.44 -6.36 -15.47
C ASP A 302 -0.67 -6.66 -16.77
N ILE A 303 -0.04 -5.66 -17.41
CA ILE A 303 0.93 -5.88 -18.51
C ILE A 303 2.13 -6.70 -17.99
N ARG A 304 2.58 -6.41 -16.77
CA ARG A 304 3.62 -7.23 -16.14
C ARG A 304 3.13 -8.66 -15.87
N HIS A 305 1.86 -8.85 -15.54
CA HIS A 305 1.27 -10.18 -15.45
C HIS A 305 1.28 -10.88 -16.81
N SER A 306 1.02 -10.14 -17.90
CA SER A 306 1.11 -10.64 -19.27
C SER A 306 2.53 -11.08 -19.62
N HIS A 307 3.55 -10.28 -19.27
CA HIS A 307 4.96 -10.66 -19.46
C HIS A 307 5.33 -11.94 -18.70
N VAL A 308 4.92 -12.05 -17.43
CA VAL A 308 5.17 -13.26 -16.62
C VAL A 308 4.47 -14.47 -17.23
N SER A 309 3.22 -14.33 -17.67
CA SER A 309 2.46 -15.40 -18.32
C SER A 309 3.14 -15.87 -19.61
N LEU A 310 3.63 -14.94 -20.44
CA LEU A 310 4.37 -15.23 -21.66
C LEU A 310 5.64 -16.04 -21.35
N LEU A 311 6.42 -15.65 -20.34
CA LEU A 311 7.64 -16.38 -19.98
C LEU A 311 7.36 -17.77 -19.42
N ILE A 312 6.23 -17.94 -18.72
CA ILE A 312 5.78 -19.26 -18.24
C ILE A 312 5.42 -20.16 -19.43
N ASP A 313 4.68 -19.62 -20.40
CA ASP A 313 4.30 -20.33 -21.63
C ASP A 313 5.53 -20.75 -22.45
N MET A 314 6.56 -19.92 -22.47
CA MET A 314 7.87 -20.22 -23.07
C MET A 314 8.70 -21.24 -22.27
N GLY A 315 8.24 -21.71 -21.11
CA GLY A 315 8.87 -22.75 -20.31
C GLY A 315 9.98 -22.28 -19.36
N PHE A 316 10.12 -20.98 -19.11
CA PHE A 316 11.11 -20.49 -18.15
C PHE A 316 10.73 -20.80 -16.69
N SER A 317 11.74 -21.04 -15.86
CA SER A 317 11.54 -21.35 -14.45
C SER A 317 11.03 -20.14 -13.64
N ALA A 318 10.29 -20.41 -12.58
CA ALA A 318 9.78 -19.37 -11.69
C ALA A 318 10.90 -18.50 -11.08
N THR A 319 12.09 -19.07 -10.82
CA THR A 319 13.26 -18.35 -10.34
C THR A 319 13.80 -17.37 -11.37
N ALA A 320 14.01 -17.81 -12.60
CA ALA A 320 14.49 -16.96 -13.69
C ALA A 320 13.51 -15.80 -13.98
N ILE A 321 12.21 -16.09 -13.92
CA ILE A 321 11.16 -15.06 -14.08
C ILE A 321 11.21 -14.08 -12.91
N ALA A 322 11.30 -14.57 -11.66
CA ALA A 322 11.36 -13.72 -10.47
C ALA A 322 12.54 -12.75 -10.51
N ASP A 323 13.72 -13.23 -10.89
CA ASP A 323 14.94 -12.41 -11.03
C ASP A 323 14.78 -11.35 -12.12
N ARG A 324 14.28 -11.73 -13.31
CA ARG A 324 14.06 -10.80 -14.42
C ARG A 324 13.12 -9.66 -14.05
N VAL A 325 11.98 -9.98 -13.43
CA VAL A 325 10.98 -8.97 -13.08
C VAL A 325 11.27 -8.29 -11.74
N GLY A 326 12.20 -8.78 -10.93
CA GLY A 326 12.52 -8.24 -9.60
C GLY A 326 11.38 -8.48 -8.59
N HIS A 327 10.97 -9.73 -8.41
CA HIS A 327 10.09 -10.13 -7.33
C HIS A 327 10.89 -10.27 -6.03
N GLU A 328 10.38 -9.69 -4.94
CA GLU A 328 11.02 -9.74 -3.62
C GLU A 328 11.06 -11.17 -3.07
N SER A 329 9.98 -11.94 -3.30
CA SER A 329 9.87 -13.35 -2.98
C SER A 329 9.40 -14.11 -4.21
N ILE A 330 9.91 -15.34 -4.37
CA ILE A 330 9.48 -16.28 -5.40
C ILE A 330 7.98 -16.61 -5.25
N ASP A 331 7.42 -16.51 -4.02
CA ASP A 331 5.99 -16.73 -3.77
C ASP A 331 5.11 -15.83 -4.63
N ILE A 332 5.60 -14.62 -4.97
CA ILE A 332 4.88 -13.71 -5.88
C ILE A 332 4.76 -14.36 -7.27
N THR A 333 5.80 -15.05 -7.74
CA THR A 333 5.77 -15.77 -9.01
C THR A 333 4.92 -17.05 -8.90
N TYR A 334 4.88 -17.70 -7.76
CA TYR A 334 4.00 -18.85 -7.53
C TYR A 334 2.51 -18.51 -7.49
N ASN A 335 2.11 -17.24 -7.35
CA ASN A 335 0.72 -16.86 -7.58
C ASN A 335 0.24 -17.15 -9.01
N TYR A 336 1.18 -17.37 -9.94
CA TYR A 336 0.93 -17.81 -11.32
C TYR A 336 1.06 -19.33 -11.51
N ALA A 337 1.16 -20.11 -10.41
CA ALA A 337 1.40 -21.56 -10.48
C ALA A 337 0.39 -22.29 -11.37
N HIS A 338 -0.86 -21.81 -11.41
CA HIS A 338 -1.92 -22.36 -12.25
C HIS A 338 -1.69 -22.18 -13.76
N LEU A 339 -0.76 -21.29 -14.16
CA LEU A 339 -0.38 -21.05 -15.56
C LEU A 339 0.79 -21.95 -15.99
N PHE A 340 1.54 -22.54 -15.04
CA PHE A 340 2.61 -23.46 -15.40
C PHE A 340 2.00 -24.77 -15.94
N PRO A 341 2.43 -25.21 -17.14
CA PRO A 341 1.93 -26.47 -17.70
C PRO A 341 2.29 -27.66 -16.80
N SER A 342 1.38 -28.61 -16.72
CA SER A 342 1.69 -29.88 -16.06
C SER A 342 2.73 -30.63 -16.87
N LYS A 343 3.88 -30.86 -16.27
CA LYS A 343 4.97 -31.63 -16.89
C LYS A 343 5.00 -33.11 -16.48
N GLN A 344 3.90 -33.63 -15.93
CA GLN A 344 3.87 -35.01 -15.41
C GLN A 344 4.13 -36.04 -16.50
N ALA A 345 3.55 -35.89 -17.69
CA ALA A 345 3.79 -36.77 -18.80
C ALA A 345 5.25 -36.67 -19.31
N GLU A 346 5.73 -35.42 -19.51
CA GLU A 346 7.13 -35.16 -19.91
C GLU A 346 8.15 -35.71 -18.89
N MET A 347 7.84 -35.62 -17.58
CA MET A 347 8.67 -36.22 -16.54
C MET A 347 8.68 -37.73 -16.63
N ALA A 348 7.53 -38.37 -16.85
CA ALA A 348 7.45 -39.83 -17.03
C ALA A 348 8.25 -40.30 -18.24
N ASP A 349 8.04 -39.62 -19.38
CA ASP A 349 8.76 -39.97 -20.64
C ASP A 349 10.28 -39.83 -20.49
N LYS A 350 10.74 -38.75 -19.80
CA LYS A 350 12.17 -38.55 -19.52
C LYS A 350 12.74 -39.59 -18.56
N LEU A 351 11.97 -39.98 -17.54
CA LEU A 351 12.39 -41.04 -16.63
C LEU A 351 12.51 -42.39 -17.35
N ASP A 352 11.63 -42.68 -18.29
CA ASP A 352 11.73 -43.91 -19.13
C ASP A 352 12.99 -43.86 -20.02
N MET A 353 13.30 -42.70 -20.64
CA MET A 353 14.53 -42.51 -21.40
C MET A 353 15.81 -42.69 -20.56
N GLU A 354 15.84 -42.13 -19.33
CA GLU A 354 16.98 -42.28 -18.41
C GLU A 354 17.16 -43.72 -17.95
N ARG A 355 16.09 -44.51 -17.84
CA ARG A 355 16.17 -45.93 -17.52
C ARG A 355 16.70 -46.79 -18.64
N GLY A 356 16.70 -46.30 -19.89
CA GLY A 356 17.22 -46.98 -21.06
C GLY A 356 16.24 -48.01 -21.64
N GLU A 357 14.94 -47.79 -21.51
CA GLU A 357 13.86 -48.50 -22.19
C GLU A 357 13.33 -47.72 -23.39
#